data_5f0e11e4c1b37090b3c6e96385290423
#
_entry.id   5f0e11e4c1b37090b3c6e96385290423
#
_cell.length_a   1.000
_cell.length_b   1.000
_cell.length_c   1.000
_cell.angle_alpha   90.00
_cell.angle_beta   90.00
_cell.angle_gamma   90.00
#
_symmetry.space_group_name_H-M   'P 1'
#
loop_
_entity.id
_entity.type
_entity.pdbx_description
1 polymer ?
#
loop_
_entity_poly.entity_id
_entity_poly.type
_entity_poly.pdbx_seq_one_letter_code
_entity_poly.pdbx_strand_id
1 'polypeptide(L)'
;RGASVAVGNFDGVHLGHQHVIEIAQLWGRNNKSPLGVLTFEPHPRSYFFPDGANFRLMSSEAKATRLNKLNVEKLYELNFNKTLSSLTPFEFADQVISKGLGLRHLVVGKDFCFGKGRSGTVKDLVSLGNSMGFEVTIAELMETEIGQVSSTSIRNALTEGRPKDAAKQLGHWHRIEGPVIGGEQRGRELGYPTANMSLDSLHLPHLGVYAVLVDVLNGEHAGSYNGVASLGVRPMFGENTP
;
A
#
# COMPACT_ATOMS: atom_id res chain seq x y z
N ARG A 1 -9.36 12.90 -16.73
CA ARG A 1 -9.84 11.92 -17.72
C ARG A 1 -8.69 11.49 -18.63
N GLY A 2 -8.77 10.28 -19.18
CA GLY A 2 -7.78 9.81 -20.13
C GLY A 2 -6.46 9.30 -19.53
N ALA A 3 -6.39 8.95 -18.26
CA ALA A 3 -5.19 8.45 -17.61
C ALA A 3 -4.88 6.98 -17.99
N SER A 4 -3.59 6.61 -17.88
CA SER A 4 -3.11 5.23 -17.80
C SER A 4 -2.94 4.87 -16.33
N VAL A 5 -3.58 3.82 -15.85
CA VAL A 5 -3.78 3.58 -14.42
C VAL A 5 -3.37 2.17 -14.02
N ALA A 6 -2.46 2.07 -13.06
CA ALA A 6 -2.18 0.84 -12.35
C ALA A 6 -3.28 0.60 -11.29
N VAL A 7 -3.88 -0.59 -11.26
CA VAL A 7 -5.00 -0.92 -10.36
C VAL A 7 -4.58 -1.98 -9.35
N GLY A 8 -4.82 -1.72 -8.07
CA GLY A 8 -4.49 -2.66 -6.99
C GLY A 8 -4.64 -2.05 -5.60
N ASN A 9 -4.34 -2.83 -4.57
CA ASN A 9 -4.37 -2.34 -3.18
C ASN A 9 -3.11 -1.54 -2.82
N PHE A 10 -2.00 -1.80 -3.48
CA PHE A 10 -0.70 -1.14 -3.29
C PHE A 10 -0.20 -1.10 -1.85
N ASP A 11 -0.57 -2.13 -1.05
CA ASP A 11 -0.09 -2.24 0.33
C ASP A 11 1.40 -2.61 0.34
N GLY A 12 2.23 -1.68 0.83
CA GLY A 12 3.70 -1.76 0.81
C GLY A 12 4.36 -1.19 -0.46
N VAL A 13 3.63 -0.93 -1.54
CA VAL A 13 4.16 -0.46 -2.84
C VAL A 13 5.43 -1.21 -3.25
N HIS A 14 5.40 -2.55 -3.10
CA HIS A 14 6.52 -3.45 -3.35
C HIS A 14 6.91 -3.53 -4.83
N LEU A 15 8.02 -4.19 -5.16
CA LEU A 15 8.55 -4.26 -6.53
C LEU A 15 7.52 -4.74 -7.55
N GLY A 16 6.66 -5.72 -7.20
CA GLY A 16 5.57 -6.13 -8.09
C GLY A 16 4.56 -5.01 -8.37
N HIS A 17 4.23 -4.18 -7.37
CA HIS A 17 3.41 -2.98 -7.58
C HIS A 17 4.13 -1.94 -8.43
N GLN A 18 5.43 -1.72 -8.19
CA GLN A 18 6.24 -0.79 -8.98
C GLN A 18 6.29 -1.20 -10.44
N HIS A 19 6.42 -2.50 -10.73
CA HIS A 19 6.37 -3.04 -12.09
C HIS A 19 5.05 -2.73 -12.82
N VAL A 20 3.90 -2.91 -12.15
CA VAL A 20 2.58 -2.55 -12.70
C VAL A 20 2.49 -1.05 -12.99
N ILE A 21 3.04 -0.22 -12.11
CA ILE A 21 3.11 1.24 -12.29
C ILE A 21 4.02 1.62 -13.46
N GLU A 22 5.17 0.98 -13.61
CA GLU A 22 6.10 1.22 -14.72
C GLU A 22 5.48 0.92 -16.09
N ILE A 23 4.71 -0.17 -16.20
CA ILE A 23 3.97 -0.50 -17.43
C ILE A 23 2.95 0.62 -17.73
N ALA A 24 2.19 1.06 -16.73
CA ALA A 24 1.22 2.15 -16.89
C ALA A 24 1.92 3.46 -17.31
N GLN A 25 3.08 3.75 -16.72
CA GLN A 25 3.87 4.93 -17.05
C GLN A 25 4.38 4.90 -18.49
N LEU A 26 4.89 3.75 -18.94
CA LEU A 26 5.40 3.60 -20.31
C LEU A 26 4.27 3.82 -21.33
N TRP A 27 3.11 3.19 -21.12
CA TRP A 27 1.95 3.38 -21.98
C TRP A 27 1.50 4.85 -21.96
N GLY A 28 1.45 5.47 -20.77
CA GLY A 28 1.06 6.87 -20.58
C GLY A 28 1.96 7.82 -21.36
N ARG A 29 3.29 7.64 -21.29
CA ARG A 29 4.27 8.43 -22.07
C ARG A 29 4.04 8.31 -23.57
N ASN A 30 3.85 7.11 -24.08
CA ASN A 30 3.65 6.84 -25.49
C ASN A 30 2.33 7.43 -26.03
N ASN A 31 1.32 7.53 -25.18
CA ASN A 31 -0.03 7.99 -25.53
C ASN A 31 -0.39 9.38 -25.01
N LYS A 32 0.58 10.11 -24.45
CA LYS A 32 0.38 11.45 -23.84
C LYS A 32 -0.75 11.46 -22.81
N SER A 33 -0.79 10.43 -21.97
CA SER A 33 -1.77 10.22 -20.92
C SER A 33 -1.08 10.28 -19.55
N PRO A 34 -1.65 10.96 -18.54
CA PRO A 34 -1.04 11.02 -17.21
C PRO A 34 -1.00 9.64 -16.55
N LEU A 35 0.04 9.41 -15.76
CA LEU A 35 0.17 8.22 -14.93
C LEU A 35 -0.77 8.32 -13.73
N GLY A 36 -1.57 7.28 -13.51
CA GLY A 36 -2.44 7.17 -12.34
C GLY A 36 -2.27 5.85 -11.60
N VAL A 37 -2.73 5.84 -10.36
CA VAL A 37 -2.94 4.64 -9.55
C VAL A 37 -4.37 4.66 -9.04
N LEU A 38 -5.06 3.52 -9.15
CA LEU A 38 -6.39 3.29 -8.57
C LEU A 38 -6.26 2.30 -7.42
N THR A 39 -6.67 2.72 -6.24
CA THR A 39 -6.62 1.94 -5.00
C THR A 39 -7.89 2.12 -4.18
N PHE A 40 -7.98 1.43 -3.06
CA PHE A 40 -9.20 1.36 -2.25
C PHE A 40 -8.88 1.70 -0.80
N GLU A 41 -9.74 2.53 -0.17
CA GLU A 41 -9.65 2.87 1.24
C GLU A 41 -11.07 2.91 1.85
N PRO A 42 -11.33 2.20 2.98
CA PRO A 42 -10.41 1.27 3.63
C PRO A 42 -10.00 0.11 2.72
N HIS A 43 -8.89 -0.53 3.05
CA HIS A 43 -8.46 -1.71 2.30
C HIS A 43 -9.58 -2.76 2.28
N PRO A 44 -9.89 -3.42 1.13
CA PRO A 44 -11.00 -4.37 1.03
C PRO A 44 -11.00 -5.45 2.12
N ARG A 45 -9.82 -5.95 2.52
CA ARG A 45 -9.71 -6.92 3.62
C ARG A 45 -10.17 -6.33 4.96
N SER A 46 -9.81 -5.07 5.26
CA SER A 46 -10.27 -4.40 6.49
C SER A 46 -11.79 -4.20 6.50
N TYR A 47 -12.36 -3.91 5.34
CA TYR A 47 -13.81 -3.75 5.21
C TYR A 47 -14.58 -5.05 5.48
N PHE A 48 -14.10 -6.19 4.94
CA PHE A 48 -14.76 -7.48 5.14
C PHE A 48 -14.42 -8.15 6.48
N PHE A 49 -13.29 -7.80 7.08
CA PHE A 49 -12.81 -8.37 8.35
C PHE A 49 -12.36 -7.24 9.29
N PRO A 50 -13.30 -6.43 9.83
CA PRO A 50 -12.98 -5.25 10.63
C PRO A 50 -12.28 -5.61 11.95
N ASP A 51 -12.62 -6.75 12.54
CA ASP A 51 -12.02 -7.26 13.78
C ASP A 51 -10.78 -8.15 13.53
N GLY A 52 -10.29 -8.17 12.30
CA GLY A 52 -9.11 -8.96 11.93
C GLY A 52 -7.82 -8.33 12.45
N ALA A 53 -6.78 -9.16 12.61
CA ALA A 53 -5.46 -8.67 12.97
C ALA A 53 -4.95 -7.60 12.00
N ASN A 54 -4.24 -6.62 12.53
CA ASN A 54 -3.59 -5.57 11.75
C ASN A 54 -2.64 -6.18 10.72
N PHE A 55 -2.76 -5.78 9.48
CA PHE A 55 -1.99 -6.37 8.38
C PHE A 55 -1.41 -5.33 7.40
N ARG A 56 -1.80 -4.06 7.52
CA ARG A 56 -1.35 -3.00 6.61
C ARG A 56 0.17 -2.80 6.74
N LEU A 57 0.86 -2.87 5.61
CA LEU A 57 2.29 -2.55 5.56
C LEU A 57 2.56 -1.04 5.64
N MET A 58 1.56 -0.23 5.31
CA MET A 58 1.64 1.23 5.37
C MET A 58 0.26 1.88 5.50
N SER A 59 0.22 3.09 6.05
CA SER A 59 -0.98 3.94 6.07
C SER A 59 -1.32 4.44 4.66
N SER A 60 -2.51 5.04 4.49
CA SER A 60 -2.91 5.67 3.23
C SER A 60 -1.99 6.84 2.88
N GLU A 61 -1.61 7.65 3.87
CA GLU A 61 -0.72 8.80 3.71
C GLU A 61 0.69 8.36 3.27
N ALA A 62 1.25 7.33 3.93
CA ALA A 62 2.55 6.77 3.56
C ALA A 62 2.51 6.16 2.13
N LYS A 63 1.40 5.51 1.75
CA LYS A 63 1.16 5.02 0.40
C LYS A 63 1.16 6.16 -0.61
N ALA A 64 0.40 7.22 -0.36
CA ALA A 64 0.34 8.39 -1.23
C ALA A 64 1.72 9.05 -1.39
N THR A 65 2.45 9.23 -0.30
CA THR A 65 3.83 9.75 -0.30
C THR A 65 4.76 8.87 -1.14
N ARG A 66 4.66 7.54 -1.02
CA ARG A 66 5.49 6.60 -1.79
C ARG A 66 5.14 6.63 -3.28
N LEU A 67 3.86 6.67 -3.63
CA LEU A 67 3.40 6.76 -5.02
C LEU A 67 3.84 8.07 -5.69
N ASN A 68 3.83 9.17 -4.96
CA ASN A 68 4.35 10.45 -5.45
C ASN A 68 5.84 10.35 -5.81
N LYS A 69 6.67 9.63 -5.02
CA LYS A 69 8.09 9.37 -5.34
C LYS A 69 8.29 8.52 -6.60
N LEU A 70 7.25 7.81 -7.05
CA LEU A 70 7.24 7.05 -8.30
C LEU A 70 6.65 7.85 -9.47
N ASN A 71 6.50 9.17 -9.32
CA ASN A 71 5.95 10.09 -10.30
C ASN A 71 4.50 9.78 -10.69
N VAL A 72 3.71 9.22 -9.78
CA VAL A 72 2.26 9.05 -9.97
C VAL A 72 1.61 10.44 -9.90
N GLU A 73 1.00 10.86 -11.00
CA GLU A 73 0.38 12.19 -11.14
C GLU A 73 -1.06 12.22 -10.59
N LYS A 74 -1.74 11.06 -10.60
CA LYS A 74 -3.14 10.93 -10.17
C LYS A 74 -3.32 9.72 -9.28
N LEU A 75 -3.75 9.95 -8.05
CA LEU A 75 -4.18 8.91 -7.13
C LEU A 75 -5.72 8.90 -7.07
N TYR A 76 -6.32 7.81 -7.53
CA TYR A 76 -7.75 7.53 -7.42
C TYR A 76 -7.97 6.59 -6.23
N GLU A 77 -8.23 7.17 -5.07
CA GLU A 77 -8.54 6.40 -3.87
C GLU A 77 -10.07 6.27 -3.74
N LEU A 78 -10.57 5.08 -4.06
CA LEU A 78 -12.01 4.81 -4.01
C LEU A 78 -12.42 4.40 -2.60
N ASN A 79 -13.48 5.04 -2.09
CA ASN A 79 -14.09 4.64 -0.82
C ASN A 79 -14.68 3.23 -0.95
N PHE A 80 -14.02 2.24 -0.31
CA PHE A 80 -14.46 0.84 -0.34
C PHE A 80 -15.58 0.63 0.69
N ASN A 81 -16.80 0.68 0.21
CA ASN A 81 -18.02 0.59 1.00
C ASN A 81 -19.01 -0.41 0.39
N LYS A 82 -20.20 -0.52 0.98
CA LYS A 82 -21.25 -1.44 0.52
C LYS A 82 -21.66 -1.17 -0.94
N THR A 83 -21.74 0.07 -1.35
CA THR A 83 -22.11 0.45 -2.73
C THR A 83 -21.06 -0.09 -3.71
N LEU A 84 -19.78 0.24 -3.51
CA LEU A 84 -18.70 -0.21 -4.38
C LEU A 84 -18.53 -1.73 -4.39
N SER A 85 -18.58 -2.37 -3.21
CA SER A 85 -18.41 -3.83 -3.07
C SER A 85 -19.56 -4.67 -3.62
N SER A 86 -20.71 -4.03 -3.88
CA SER A 86 -21.89 -4.68 -4.46
C SER A 86 -21.96 -4.62 -5.98
N LEU A 87 -21.12 -3.80 -6.62
CA LEU A 87 -21.10 -3.67 -8.07
C LEU A 87 -20.68 -4.99 -8.74
N THR A 88 -21.44 -5.42 -9.73
CA THR A 88 -21.02 -6.49 -10.63
C THR A 88 -19.77 -6.10 -11.41
N PRO A 89 -19.05 -7.04 -12.03
CA PRO A 89 -17.91 -6.70 -12.90
C PRO A 89 -18.27 -5.70 -14.01
N PHE A 90 -19.43 -5.86 -14.63
CA PHE A 90 -19.91 -4.95 -15.66
C PHE A 90 -20.16 -3.54 -15.08
N GLU A 91 -20.88 -3.44 -13.97
CA GLU A 91 -21.18 -2.15 -13.33
C GLU A 91 -19.91 -1.43 -12.88
N PHE A 92 -18.93 -2.15 -12.33
CA PHE A 92 -17.65 -1.58 -11.96
C PHE A 92 -16.91 -1.01 -13.19
N ALA A 93 -16.85 -1.77 -14.28
CA ALA A 93 -16.20 -1.32 -15.51
C ALA A 93 -16.93 -0.10 -16.13
N ASP A 94 -18.27 -0.13 -16.18
CA ASP A 94 -19.07 0.93 -16.77
C ASP A 94 -19.10 2.19 -15.91
N GLN A 95 -19.50 2.05 -14.64
CA GLN A 95 -19.79 3.21 -13.77
C GLN A 95 -18.52 3.82 -13.19
N VAL A 96 -17.51 3.00 -12.84
CA VAL A 96 -16.29 3.50 -12.22
C VAL A 96 -15.21 3.78 -13.27
N ILE A 97 -14.83 2.79 -14.07
CA ILE A 97 -13.68 2.91 -14.97
C ILE A 97 -14.01 3.82 -16.15
N SER A 98 -15.06 3.49 -16.89
CA SER A 98 -15.41 4.18 -18.14
C SER A 98 -16.08 5.52 -17.88
N LYS A 99 -17.29 5.55 -17.31
CA LYS A 99 -18.09 6.78 -17.13
C LYS A 99 -17.57 7.67 -16.00
N GLY A 100 -17.24 7.07 -14.85
CA GLY A 100 -16.84 7.81 -13.65
C GLY A 100 -15.47 8.46 -13.82
N LEU A 101 -14.43 7.68 -14.02
CA LEU A 101 -13.06 8.14 -14.10
C LEU A 101 -12.62 8.46 -15.54
N GLY A 102 -13.26 7.87 -16.54
CA GLY A 102 -12.94 8.05 -17.96
C GLY A 102 -11.51 7.64 -18.27
N LEU A 103 -11.10 6.47 -17.77
CA LEU A 103 -9.75 5.93 -17.96
C LEU A 103 -9.57 5.43 -19.40
N ARG A 104 -8.36 5.55 -19.94
CA ARG A 104 -8.03 5.06 -21.28
C ARG A 104 -7.29 3.73 -21.26
N HIS A 105 -6.53 3.48 -20.21
CA HIS A 105 -5.72 2.28 -20.09
C HIS A 105 -5.62 1.85 -18.63
N LEU A 106 -5.75 0.55 -18.38
CA LEU A 106 -5.57 -0.08 -17.08
C LEU A 106 -4.45 -1.10 -17.14
N VAL A 107 -3.66 -1.15 -16.07
CA VAL A 107 -2.68 -2.22 -15.86
C VAL A 107 -3.04 -2.95 -14.58
N VAL A 108 -3.20 -4.26 -14.69
CA VAL A 108 -3.58 -5.16 -13.58
C VAL A 108 -2.63 -6.36 -13.52
N GLY A 109 -2.39 -6.89 -12.31
CA GLY A 109 -1.70 -8.18 -12.17
C GLY A 109 -2.55 -9.34 -12.71
N LYS A 110 -1.92 -10.43 -13.12
CA LYS A 110 -2.63 -11.60 -13.69
C LYS A 110 -3.60 -12.29 -12.72
N ASP A 111 -3.43 -12.08 -11.42
CA ASP A 111 -4.28 -12.60 -10.33
C ASP A 111 -5.39 -11.61 -9.92
N PHE A 112 -5.53 -10.50 -10.63
CA PHE A 112 -6.52 -9.47 -10.32
C PHE A 112 -7.94 -10.00 -10.51
N CYS A 113 -8.74 -9.80 -9.47
CA CYS A 113 -10.17 -10.09 -9.48
C CYS A 113 -10.94 -8.88 -8.97
N PHE A 114 -12.12 -8.62 -9.52
CA PHE A 114 -12.93 -7.43 -9.21
C PHE A 114 -14.43 -7.74 -9.22
N GLY A 115 -15.22 -6.73 -8.86
CA GLY A 115 -16.66 -6.85 -8.76
C GLY A 115 -17.12 -7.67 -7.54
N LYS A 116 -18.44 -7.75 -7.36
CA LYS A 116 -19.09 -8.43 -6.24
C LYS A 116 -18.61 -9.87 -6.13
N GLY A 117 -18.14 -10.24 -4.94
CA GLY A 117 -17.64 -11.59 -4.66
C GLY A 117 -16.39 -11.96 -5.46
N ARG A 118 -15.63 -10.98 -6.00
CA ARG A 118 -14.46 -11.21 -6.86
C ARG A 118 -14.79 -12.04 -8.11
N SER A 119 -16.00 -11.91 -8.63
CA SER A 119 -16.50 -12.72 -9.77
C SER A 119 -15.94 -12.32 -11.12
N GLY A 120 -15.39 -11.12 -11.25
CA GLY A 120 -14.70 -10.65 -12.47
C GLY A 120 -13.24 -11.05 -12.50
N THR A 121 -12.78 -11.52 -13.64
CA THR A 121 -11.40 -11.93 -13.92
C THR A 121 -10.70 -10.93 -14.84
N VAL A 122 -9.39 -11.06 -15.02
CA VAL A 122 -8.63 -10.24 -15.99
C VAL A 122 -9.16 -10.41 -17.43
N LYS A 123 -9.65 -11.59 -17.79
CA LYS A 123 -10.24 -11.85 -19.12
C LYS A 123 -11.54 -11.07 -19.31
N ASP A 124 -12.37 -11.03 -18.27
CA ASP A 124 -13.60 -10.23 -18.29
C ASP A 124 -13.28 -8.74 -18.41
N LEU A 125 -12.24 -8.26 -17.70
CA LEU A 125 -11.83 -6.86 -17.76
C LEU A 125 -11.35 -6.47 -19.16
N VAL A 126 -10.59 -7.33 -19.83
CA VAL A 126 -10.17 -7.13 -21.23
C VAL A 126 -11.37 -7.07 -22.17
N SER A 127 -12.32 -7.99 -22.03
CA SER A 127 -13.54 -8.02 -22.85
C SER A 127 -14.39 -6.76 -22.66
N LEU A 128 -14.57 -6.34 -21.41
CA LEU A 128 -15.27 -5.11 -21.05
C LEU A 128 -14.54 -3.86 -21.58
N GLY A 129 -13.21 -3.84 -21.48
CA GLY A 129 -12.40 -2.76 -22.02
C GLY A 129 -12.60 -2.57 -23.53
N ASN A 130 -12.58 -3.67 -24.30
CA ASN A 130 -12.82 -3.64 -25.73
C ASN A 130 -14.22 -3.10 -26.06
N SER A 131 -15.24 -3.43 -25.28
CA SER A 131 -16.61 -2.96 -25.51
C SER A 131 -16.85 -1.51 -25.06
N MET A 132 -16.10 -1.02 -24.07
CA MET A 132 -16.29 0.28 -23.43
C MET A 132 -15.24 1.33 -23.86
N GLY A 133 -14.25 0.95 -24.68
CA GLY A 133 -13.26 1.87 -25.24
C GLY A 133 -12.09 2.20 -24.33
N PHE A 134 -11.67 1.28 -23.45
CA PHE A 134 -10.42 1.37 -22.69
C PHE A 134 -9.54 0.14 -22.91
N GLU A 135 -8.23 0.33 -22.89
CA GLU A 135 -7.26 -0.75 -23.05
C GLU A 135 -6.91 -1.40 -21.70
N VAL A 136 -6.54 -2.68 -21.72
CA VAL A 136 -6.11 -3.42 -20.53
C VAL A 136 -4.80 -4.14 -20.81
N THR A 137 -3.78 -3.88 -20.01
CA THR A 137 -2.53 -4.65 -19.98
C THR A 137 -2.49 -5.52 -18.73
N ILE A 138 -2.17 -6.79 -18.91
CA ILE A 138 -1.99 -7.75 -17.82
C ILE A 138 -0.49 -7.85 -17.52
N ALA A 139 -0.10 -7.47 -16.29
CA ALA A 139 1.27 -7.59 -15.83
C ALA A 139 1.53 -8.99 -15.27
N GLU A 140 2.67 -9.58 -15.65
CA GLU A 140 3.14 -10.82 -15.04
C GLU A 140 3.55 -10.61 -13.58
N LEU A 141 3.48 -11.69 -12.78
CA LEU A 141 3.93 -11.64 -11.40
C LEU A 141 5.46 -11.52 -11.35
N MET A 142 5.94 -10.63 -10.49
CA MET A 142 7.36 -10.43 -10.31
C MET A 142 7.94 -11.46 -9.34
N GLU A 143 9.03 -12.07 -9.72
CA GLU A 143 9.81 -12.98 -8.88
C GLU A 143 11.20 -12.39 -8.60
N THR A 144 11.74 -12.68 -7.44
CA THR A 144 13.11 -12.37 -7.03
C THR A 144 13.82 -13.65 -6.60
N GLU A 145 15.09 -13.58 -6.28
CA GLU A 145 15.87 -14.71 -5.74
C GLU A 145 15.24 -15.34 -4.49
N ILE A 146 14.43 -14.59 -3.76
CA ILE A 146 13.71 -15.05 -2.55
C ILE A 146 12.26 -15.46 -2.82
N GLY A 147 11.89 -15.63 -4.09
CA GLY A 147 10.57 -16.09 -4.54
C GLY A 147 9.65 -14.97 -5.01
N GLN A 148 8.36 -15.27 -5.11
CA GLN A 148 7.35 -14.36 -5.59
C GLN A 148 7.17 -13.15 -4.65
N VAL A 149 7.24 -11.94 -5.22
CA VAL A 149 7.04 -10.69 -4.49
C VAL A 149 5.56 -10.47 -4.22
N SER A 150 5.20 -10.39 -2.94
CA SER A 150 3.82 -10.11 -2.52
C SER A 150 3.77 -9.42 -1.16
N SER A 151 2.68 -8.70 -0.87
CA SER A 151 2.46 -8.14 0.47
C SER A 151 2.42 -9.22 1.57
N THR A 152 2.01 -10.45 1.23
CA THR A 152 1.99 -11.58 2.18
C THR A 152 3.40 -12.05 2.51
N SER A 153 4.27 -12.26 1.52
CA SER A 153 5.65 -12.68 1.76
C SER A 153 6.45 -11.62 2.54
N ILE A 154 6.16 -10.33 2.28
CA ILE A 154 6.76 -9.22 3.04
C ILE A 154 6.33 -9.24 4.50
N ARG A 155 5.02 -9.44 4.79
CA ARG A 155 4.53 -9.57 6.17
C ARG A 155 5.19 -10.75 6.90
N ASN A 156 5.30 -11.89 6.24
CA ASN A 156 5.97 -13.06 6.82
C ASN A 156 7.44 -12.74 7.16
N ALA A 157 8.16 -12.10 6.25
CA ALA A 157 9.56 -11.70 6.51
C ALA A 157 9.68 -10.73 7.70
N LEU A 158 8.75 -9.77 7.84
CA LEU A 158 8.72 -8.86 8.98
C LEU A 158 8.39 -9.58 10.30
N THR A 159 7.38 -10.46 10.30
CA THR A 159 6.99 -11.28 11.47
C THR A 159 8.13 -12.19 11.94
N GLU A 160 8.91 -12.71 11.02
CA GLU A 160 10.04 -13.59 11.29
C GLU A 160 11.35 -12.84 11.64
N GLY A 161 11.31 -11.52 11.77
CA GLY A 161 12.47 -10.69 12.09
C GLY A 161 13.51 -10.61 10.97
N ARG A 162 13.07 -10.71 9.72
CA ARG A 162 13.91 -10.61 8.51
C ARG A 162 13.66 -9.31 7.72
N PRO A 163 13.90 -8.11 8.33
CA PRO A 163 13.59 -6.82 7.70
C PRO A 163 14.38 -6.56 6.41
N LYS A 164 15.57 -7.16 6.28
CA LYS A 164 16.39 -7.08 5.05
C LYS A 164 15.71 -7.79 3.87
N ASP A 165 15.08 -8.94 4.11
CA ASP A 165 14.37 -9.69 3.07
C ASP A 165 13.07 -8.98 2.70
N ALA A 166 12.39 -8.38 3.67
CA ALA A 166 11.26 -7.49 3.39
C ALA A 166 11.68 -6.30 2.51
N ALA A 167 12.81 -5.65 2.83
CA ALA A 167 13.33 -4.52 2.07
C ALA A 167 13.71 -4.89 0.62
N LYS A 168 14.28 -6.08 0.39
CA LYS A 168 14.57 -6.60 -0.96
C LYS A 168 13.30 -6.72 -1.81
N GLN A 169 12.20 -7.18 -1.23
CA GLN A 169 10.92 -7.32 -1.93
C GLN A 169 10.19 -5.97 -2.10
N LEU A 170 10.33 -5.07 -1.13
CA LEU A 170 9.78 -3.72 -1.18
C LEU A 170 10.51 -2.84 -2.20
N GLY A 171 11.80 -3.07 -2.43
CA GLY A 171 12.69 -2.13 -3.13
C GLY A 171 13.02 -0.88 -2.31
N HIS A 172 12.69 -0.89 -1.03
CA HIS A 172 13.01 0.15 -0.03
C HIS A 172 12.93 -0.43 1.38
N TRP A 173 13.47 0.26 2.37
CA TRP A 173 13.27 -0.15 3.76
C TRP A 173 11.79 -0.08 4.15
N HIS A 174 11.34 -1.04 4.96
CA HIS A 174 10.01 -0.96 5.58
C HIS A 174 9.92 0.33 6.39
N ARG A 175 8.83 1.08 6.18
CA ARG A 175 8.62 2.39 6.78
C ARG A 175 7.35 2.41 7.60
N ILE A 176 7.45 2.91 8.81
CA ILE A 176 6.34 3.24 9.68
C ILE A 176 6.26 4.76 9.71
N GLU A 177 5.09 5.31 9.46
CA GLU A 177 4.84 6.75 9.44
C GLU A 177 3.58 7.05 10.26
N GLY A 178 3.69 8.04 11.14
CA GLY A 178 2.58 8.46 12.00
C GLY A 178 2.98 9.62 12.91
N PRO A 179 2.03 10.16 13.67
CA PRO A 179 2.29 11.23 14.63
C PRO A 179 3.11 10.72 15.81
N VAL A 180 3.95 11.60 16.34
CA VAL A 180 4.56 11.38 17.65
C VAL A 180 3.49 11.62 18.72
N ILE A 181 3.29 10.64 19.57
CA ILE A 181 2.35 10.69 20.68
C ILE A 181 3.06 10.86 22.02
N GLY A 182 2.38 11.45 23.00
CA GLY A 182 2.91 11.59 24.36
C GLY A 182 3.13 10.22 25.01
N GLY A 183 4.23 10.07 25.74
CA GLY A 183 4.53 8.91 26.57
C GLY A 183 4.79 9.31 28.03
N GLU A 184 5.18 8.36 28.87
CA GLU A 184 5.41 8.57 30.31
C GLU A 184 6.67 9.41 30.64
N GLN A 185 7.40 9.89 29.63
CA GLN A 185 8.60 10.74 29.74
C GLN A 185 9.76 10.17 30.56
N ARG A 186 9.74 8.89 30.96
CA ARG A 186 10.80 8.22 31.75
C ARG A 186 12.17 8.29 31.07
N GLY A 187 12.19 8.20 29.73
CA GLY A 187 13.44 8.34 28.97
C GLY A 187 14.09 9.70 29.17
N ARG A 188 13.30 10.75 29.37
CA ARG A 188 13.82 12.11 29.63
C ARG A 188 14.54 12.17 30.97
N GLU A 189 13.99 11.53 32.02
CA GLU A 189 14.62 11.47 33.35
C GLU A 189 15.92 10.69 33.35
N LEU A 190 16.02 9.67 32.47
CA LEU A 190 17.21 8.86 32.27
C LEU A 190 18.23 9.45 31.27
N GLY A 191 17.97 10.65 30.74
CA GLY A 191 18.85 11.30 29.75
C GLY A 191 18.67 10.80 28.30
N TYR A 192 17.70 9.92 28.04
CA TYR A 192 17.39 9.36 26.73
C TYR A 192 15.93 9.63 26.35
N PRO A 193 15.58 10.88 25.95
CA PRO A 193 14.20 11.19 25.56
C PRO A 193 13.78 10.33 24.35
N THR A 194 12.56 9.78 24.42
CA THR A 194 11.99 8.91 23.39
C THR A 194 10.80 9.53 22.72
N ALA A 195 10.68 9.34 21.41
CA ALA A 195 9.46 9.61 20.64
C ALA A 195 8.64 8.32 20.55
N ASN A 196 7.37 8.37 20.90
CA ASN A 196 6.47 7.22 20.81
C ASN A 196 5.57 7.38 19.58
N MET A 197 5.26 6.27 18.94
CA MET A 197 4.35 6.21 17.78
C MET A 197 3.40 5.04 18.00
N SER A 198 2.13 5.19 17.57
CA SER A 198 1.18 4.08 17.54
C SER A 198 1.33 3.27 16.24
N LEU A 199 1.08 1.96 16.35
CA LEU A 199 1.04 1.01 15.25
C LEU A 199 -0.37 0.43 15.02
N ASP A 200 -1.41 1.03 15.59
CA ASP A 200 -2.76 0.48 15.76
C ASP A 200 -3.42 -0.07 14.49
N SER A 201 -3.00 0.34 13.30
CA SER A 201 -3.55 -0.16 12.04
C SER A 201 -2.54 -0.92 11.18
N LEU A 202 -1.28 -0.99 11.62
CA LEU A 202 -0.18 -1.53 10.83
C LEU A 202 0.17 -2.96 11.25
N HIS A 203 0.71 -3.71 10.29
CA HIS A 203 1.30 -5.02 10.55
C HIS A 203 2.49 -4.88 11.52
N LEU A 204 2.43 -5.62 12.61
CA LEU A 204 3.47 -5.58 13.63
C LEU A 204 4.67 -6.44 13.17
N PRO A 205 5.86 -5.85 12.96
CA PRO A 205 7.08 -6.63 12.77
C PRO A 205 7.43 -7.43 14.02
N HIS A 206 8.40 -8.33 13.91
CA HIS A 206 8.93 -9.07 15.05
C HIS A 206 9.35 -8.09 16.18
N LEU A 207 8.96 -8.41 17.42
CA LEU A 207 9.32 -7.59 18.57
C LEU A 207 10.83 -7.58 18.78
N GLY A 208 11.39 -6.41 19.09
CA GLY A 208 12.82 -6.28 19.26
C GLY A 208 13.33 -4.85 19.17
N VAL A 209 14.64 -4.72 19.11
CA VAL A 209 15.34 -3.44 18.99
C VAL A 209 15.97 -3.34 17.61
N TYR A 210 15.71 -2.23 16.93
CA TYR A 210 16.09 -1.99 15.54
C TYR A 210 16.94 -0.74 15.39
N ALA A 211 18.01 -0.83 14.63
CA ALA A 211 18.66 0.36 14.08
C ALA A 211 17.78 0.91 12.96
N VAL A 212 17.43 2.19 13.02
CA VAL A 212 16.47 2.83 12.11
C VAL A 212 17.01 4.14 11.54
N LEU A 213 16.52 4.49 10.34
CA LEU A 213 16.59 5.84 9.81
C LEU A 213 15.29 6.56 10.19
N VAL A 214 15.39 7.75 10.74
CA VAL A 214 14.26 8.54 11.21
C VAL A 214 14.16 9.82 10.38
N ASP A 215 13.01 10.02 9.74
CA ASP A 215 12.70 11.29 9.08
C ASP A 215 11.67 12.04 9.93
N VAL A 216 12.06 13.17 10.51
CA VAL A 216 11.14 14.13 11.13
C VAL A 216 10.59 15.03 10.03
N LEU A 217 9.29 14.89 9.73
CA LEU A 217 8.68 15.45 8.53
C LEU A 217 8.33 16.95 8.66
N ASN A 218 8.13 17.43 9.89
CA ASN A 218 7.71 18.80 10.17
C ASN A 218 8.24 19.30 11.52
N GLY A 219 8.05 20.59 11.80
CA GLY A 219 8.48 21.24 13.03
C GLY A 219 9.93 21.72 12.99
N GLU A 220 10.39 22.29 14.10
CA GLU A 220 11.72 22.92 14.26
C GLU A 220 12.88 21.93 14.01
N HIS A 221 12.66 20.65 14.31
CA HIS A 221 13.65 19.58 14.16
C HIS A 221 13.44 18.72 12.90
N ALA A 222 12.78 19.28 11.86
CA ALA A 222 12.61 18.54 10.60
C ALA A 222 13.97 18.16 10.00
N GLY A 223 14.12 16.88 9.62
CA GLY A 223 15.38 16.36 9.08
C GLY A 223 15.49 14.84 9.19
N SER A 224 16.61 14.28 8.74
CA SER A 224 16.89 12.85 8.76
C SER A 224 17.95 12.52 9.81
N TYR A 225 17.72 11.49 10.58
CA TYR A 225 18.54 11.08 11.73
C TYR A 225 18.75 9.56 11.74
N ASN A 226 19.84 9.14 12.34
CA ASN A 226 20.03 7.74 12.75
C ASN A 226 19.40 7.55 14.14
N GLY A 227 18.73 6.43 14.36
CA GLY A 227 18.07 6.17 15.62
C GLY A 227 17.99 4.70 15.98
N VAL A 228 17.43 4.45 17.14
CA VAL A 228 17.10 3.11 17.63
C VAL A 228 15.60 3.09 17.97
N ALA A 229 14.89 2.10 17.44
CA ALA A 229 13.49 1.86 17.76
C ALA A 229 13.34 0.58 18.58
N SER A 230 12.58 0.63 19.66
CA SER A 230 12.15 -0.54 20.41
C SER A 230 10.71 -0.86 20.07
N LEU A 231 10.49 -2.02 19.47
CA LEU A 231 9.17 -2.61 19.27
C LEU A 231 8.90 -3.61 20.39
N GLY A 232 7.89 -3.38 21.21
CA GLY A 232 7.58 -4.25 22.33
C GLY A 232 6.19 -4.03 22.89
N VAL A 233 5.65 -5.03 23.57
CA VAL A 233 4.49 -4.90 24.44
C VAL A 233 4.96 -4.44 25.81
N ARG A 234 4.18 -3.58 26.48
CA ARG A 234 4.48 -3.09 27.84
C ARG A 234 3.87 -4.04 28.89
N PRO A 235 4.58 -5.08 29.35
CA PRO A 235 3.98 -6.06 30.26
C PRO A 235 3.74 -5.53 31.68
N MET A 236 4.29 -4.36 32.02
CA MET A 236 4.27 -3.85 33.42
C MET A 236 3.05 -3.01 33.79
N PHE A 237 2.10 -2.74 32.88
CA PHE A 237 0.99 -1.81 33.14
C PHE A 237 -0.40 -2.32 32.73
N GLY A 238 -0.57 -3.61 32.54
CA GLY A 238 -1.88 -4.22 32.26
C GLY A 238 -2.48 -3.91 30.89
N GLU A 239 -1.80 -3.17 30.05
CA GLU A 239 -2.20 -2.92 28.66
C GLU A 239 -1.37 -3.81 27.71
N ASN A 240 -2.03 -4.82 27.17
CA ASN A 240 -1.46 -5.71 26.13
C ASN A 240 -1.47 -5.08 24.72
N THR A 241 -1.39 -3.75 24.64
CA THR A 241 -1.30 -3.03 23.36
C THR A 241 0.16 -2.68 23.05
N PRO A 242 0.63 -2.97 21.85
CA PRO A 242 1.99 -2.65 21.40
C PRO A 242 2.21 -1.15 21.24
#